data_35c4044779a0ab00968310fc3de4dd72
#
_entry.id   35c4044779a0ab00968310fc3de4dd72
#
_cell.length_a   1.000
_cell.length_b   1.000
_cell.length_c   1.000
_cell.angle_alpha   90.00
_cell.angle_beta   90.00
_cell.angle_gamma   90.00
#
_symmetry.space_group_name_H-M   'P 1'
#
loop_
_entity.id
_entity.type
_entity.pdbx_description
1 polymer ?
#
loop_
_entity_poly.entity_id
_entity_poly.type
_entity_poly.pdbx_seq_one_letter_code
_entity_poly.pdbx_strand_id
1 'polypeptide(L)'
;MKKLVKLGLLGVGLIGKRHAEIILQSKNAKLTAVADPDQSAEKYANKIGVDYFSNLSEMISSSSLDGVIIATPNNLHVEHGLECIQKGIPSLIEKPLASSANDAEIISRAAHENGVAVLVGHHRRHNPIITAAKKIVASGEIGDVRSFHANCWLFKPDEYFDESIWRTKKGAGPVSVNLVHDIDLLRYICGEVVSVQAQTIKSRRGHENEDVASVLLKFDSDIVGTISVSDTIVSPWSWELTAKENPAYPPTSESCYLFGGDHGSLSVPDLTIWKNNDKRGWWEPIDSAKHSIITTDPLMNQIDHFCSVIKGNKPPLISAEEGLKNLKVLEGIYESAESGETFKIT
;
A
#
# COMPACT_ATOMS: atom_id res chain seq x y z
N MET A 1 21.93 12.45 23.38
CA MET A 1 21.23 12.63 22.09
C MET A 1 20.76 11.25 21.62
N LYS A 2 19.51 11.15 21.15
CA LYS A 2 18.96 9.88 20.62
C LYS A 2 19.71 9.55 19.32
N LYS A 3 20.31 8.34 19.22
CA LYS A 3 21.04 7.93 18.01
C LYS A 3 20.07 7.82 16.84
N LEU A 4 20.28 8.58 15.75
CA LEU A 4 19.50 8.48 14.53
C LEU A 4 19.77 7.16 13.82
N VAL A 5 18.75 6.58 13.22
CA VAL A 5 18.87 5.40 12.36
C VAL A 5 19.48 5.82 11.03
N LYS A 6 20.56 5.17 10.61
CA LYS A 6 21.25 5.44 9.34
C LYS A 6 20.62 4.61 8.24
N LEU A 7 20.00 5.28 7.28
CA LEU A 7 19.32 4.64 6.16
C LEU A 7 20.08 4.84 4.85
N GLY A 8 20.15 3.78 4.05
CA GLY A 8 20.48 3.81 2.64
C GLY A 8 19.21 3.82 1.80
N LEU A 9 19.26 4.43 0.63
CA LEU A 9 18.17 4.45 -0.34
C LEU A 9 18.68 3.89 -1.67
N LEU A 10 18.06 2.82 -2.14
CA LEU A 10 18.31 2.20 -3.44
C LEU A 10 17.18 2.56 -4.41
N GLY A 11 17.54 3.21 -5.54
CA GLY A 11 16.60 3.75 -6.50
C GLY A 11 16.23 5.22 -6.21
N VAL A 12 16.61 6.14 -7.11
CA VAL A 12 16.40 7.59 -6.99
C VAL A 12 15.37 8.09 -8.03
N GLY A 13 14.38 7.23 -8.33
CA GLY A 13 13.21 7.58 -9.13
C GLY A 13 12.23 8.49 -8.38
N LEU A 14 10.99 8.58 -8.86
CA LEU A 14 9.95 9.45 -8.28
C LEU A 14 9.71 9.14 -6.79
N ILE A 15 9.44 7.86 -6.46
CA ILE A 15 9.15 7.45 -5.08
C ILE A 15 10.40 7.47 -4.20
N GLY A 16 11.57 7.12 -4.76
CA GLY A 16 12.83 7.19 -4.02
C GLY A 16 13.18 8.62 -3.59
N LYS A 17 13.00 9.62 -4.46
CA LYS A 17 13.18 11.04 -4.10
C LYS A 17 12.20 11.45 -3.02
N ARG A 18 10.97 10.96 -3.05
CA ARG A 18 9.98 11.24 -1.99
C ARG A 18 10.42 10.65 -0.65
N HIS A 19 10.94 9.40 -0.62
CA HIS A 19 11.54 8.83 0.58
C HIS A 19 12.72 9.66 1.09
N ALA A 20 13.63 10.08 0.21
CA ALA A 20 14.75 10.92 0.60
C ALA A 20 14.29 12.23 1.26
N GLU A 21 13.30 12.92 0.68
CA GLU A 21 12.72 14.15 1.23
C GLU A 21 12.14 13.94 2.64
N ILE A 22 11.42 12.84 2.85
CA ILE A 22 10.84 12.48 4.14
C ILE A 22 11.94 12.16 5.16
N ILE A 23 12.97 11.40 4.78
CA ILE A 23 14.08 11.06 5.70
C ILE A 23 14.85 12.31 6.11
N LEU A 24 15.07 13.26 5.19
CA LEU A 24 15.74 14.53 5.48
C LEU A 24 14.98 15.40 6.49
N GLN A 25 13.65 15.22 6.60
CA GLN A 25 12.80 15.91 7.57
C GLN A 25 12.63 15.11 8.87
N SER A 26 13.03 13.84 8.91
CA SER A 26 12.83 12.95 10.06
C SER A 26 13.70 13.33 11.24
N LYS A 27 13.11 13.22 12.44
CA LYS A 27 13.84 13.35 13.72
C LYS A 27 14.40 12.02 14.24
N ASN A 28 14.11 10.90 13.55
CA ASN A 28 14.47 9.54 13.97
C ASN A 28 15.44 8.85 13.01
N ALA A 29 15.53 9.31 11.75
CA ALA A 29 16.38 8.77 10.70
C ALA A 29 17.35 9.81 10.15
N LYS A 30 18.42 9.29 9.52
CA LYS A 30 19.36 10.07 8.70
C LYS A 30 19.59 9.32 7.40
N LEU A 31 19.36 9.97 6.27
CA LEU A 31 19.82 9.46 4.98
C LEU A 31 21.33 9.55 4.93
N THR A 32 22.01 8.43 4.73
CA THR A 32 23.47 8.33 4.74
C THR A 32 24.01 8.19 3.33
N ALA A 33 23.34 7.40 2.50
CA ALA A 33 23.78 7.09 1.15
C ALA A 33 22.58 6.84 0.23
N VAL A 34 22.79 7.06 -1.07
CA VAL A 34 21.87 6.63 -2.13
C VAL A 34 22.62 5.79 -3.16
N ALA A 35 21.93 4.83 -3.75
CA ALA A 35 22.45 4.03 -4.85
C ALA A 35 21.49 4.01 -6.04
N ASP A 36 22.00 4.20 -7.24
CA ASP A 36 21.23 4.13 -8.50
C ASP A 36 22.20 3.97 -9.66
N PRO A 37 21.96 3.09 -10.66
CA PRO A 37 22.82 2.96 -11.83
C PRO A 37 22.80 4.19 -12.75
N ASP A 38 21.77 5.05 -12.65
CA ASP A 38 21.71 6.30 -13.41
C ASP A 38 22.62 7.35 -12.78
N GLN A 39 23.63 7.80 -13.53
CA GLN A 39 24.56 8.85 -13.08
C GLN A 39 23.89 10.18 -12.71
N SER A 40 22.67 10.43 -13.16
CA SER A 40 21.91 11.63 -12.73
C SER A 40 21.62 11.62 -11.23
N ALA A 41 21.60 10.45 -10.59
CA ALA A 41 21.42 10.29 -9.15
C ALA A 41 22.61 10.80 -8.34
N GLU A 42 23.84 10.81 -8.90
CA GLU A 42 25.02 11.42 -8.26
C GLU A 42 24.82 12.93 -8.04
N LYS A 43 24.26 13.61 -9.06
CA LYS A 43 23.93 15.06 -8.92
C LYS A 43 22.90 15.30 -7.83
N TYR A 44 21.92 14.39 -7.73
CA TYR A 44 20.92 14.47 -6.67
C TYR A 44 21.54 14.23 -5.29
N ALA A 45 22.39 13.19 -5.14
CA ALA A 45 23.10 12.88 -3.90
C ALA A 45 23.96 14.07 -3.41
N ASN A 46 24.74 14.67 -4.33
CA ASN A 46 25.56 15.84 -4.05
C ASN A 46 24.70 17.05 -3.60
N LYS A 47 23.54 17.26 -4.24
CA LYS A 47 22.62 18.34 -3.87
C LYS A 47 22.08 18.21 -2.44
N ILE A 48 21.81 16.98 -1.98
CA ILE A 48 21.27 16.71 -0.64
C ILE A 48 22.35 16.35 0.39
N GLY A 49 23.63 16.28 -0.01
CA GLY A 49 24.78 16.09 0.87
C GLY A 49 24.91 14.68 1.44
N VAL A 50 24.67 13.63 0.62
CA VAL A 50 24.83 12.22 0.97
C VAL A 50 25.76 11.50 0.00
N ASP A 51 26.30 10.35 0.42
CA ASP A 51 27.17 9.54 -0.42
C ASP A 51 26.39 8.92 -1.59
N TYR A 52 27.01 8.81 -2.76
CA TYR A 52 26.46 8.16 -3.95
C TYR A 52 27.23 6.88 -4.28
N PHE A 53 26.48 5.87 -4.70
CA PHE A 53 26.98 4.58 -5.19
C PHE A 53 26.24 4.17 -6.47
N SER A 54 26.88 3.34 -7.31
CA SER A 54 26.26 2.87 -8.55
C SER A 54 25.30 1.68 -8.32
N ASN A 55 25.47 0.96 -7.19
CA ASN A 55 24.71 -0.25 -6.88
C ASN A 55 24.61 -0.50 -5.35
N LEU A 56 23.75 -1.46 -4.99
CA LEU A 56 23.46 -1.81 -3.60
C LEU A 56 24.71 -2.39 -2.89
N SER A 57 25.43 -3.30 -3.53
CA SER A 57 26.60 -3.99 -2.92
C SER A 57 27.68 -2.99 -2.51
N GLU A 58 27.99 -2.01 -3.36
CA GLU A 58 28.94 -0.93 -3.03
C GLU A 58 28.42 -0.08 -1.88
N MET A 59 27.15 0.31 -1.88
CA MET A 59 26.56 1.10 -0.83
C MET A 59 26.62 0.39 0.53
N ILE A 60 26.27 -0.90 0.57
CA ILE A 60 26.30 -1.70 1.82
C ILE A 60 27.75 -1.88 2.32
N SER A 61 28.71 -2.13 1.39
CA SER A 61 30.10 -2.38 1.78
C SER A 61 30.82 -1.13 2.28
N SER A 62 30.48 0.02 1.73
CA SER A 62 31.18 1.29 1.98
C SER A 62 30.52 2.15 3.05
N SER A 63 29.26 1.87 3.39
CA SER A 63 28.47 2.66 4.33
C SER A 63 28.05 1.86 5.56
N SER A 64 28.10 2.46 6.74
CA SER A 64 27.53 1.87 7.95
C SER A 64 26.03 2.16 8.00
N LEU A 65 25.19 1.26 7.49
CA LEU A 65 23.75 1.38 7.43
C LEU A 65 23.06 0.54 8.51
N ASP A 66 22.02 1.08 9.12
CA ASP A 66 21.13 0.37 10.04
C ASP A 66 19.92 -0.25 9.29
N GLY A 67 19.64 0.21 8.07
CA GLY A 67 18.58 -0.30 7.20
C GLY A 67 18.63 0.30 5.80
N VAL A 68 17.93 -0.33 4.86
CA VAL A 68 17.86 0.08 3.44
C VAL A 68 16.41 0.23 2.99
N ILE A 69 16.12 1.31 2.24
CA ILE A 69 14.86 1.46 1.51
C ILE A 69 15.13 1.08 0.05
N ILE A 70 14.34 0.15 -0.48
CA ILE A 70 14.44 -0.37 -1.84
C ILE A 70 13.26 0.21 -2.64
N ALA A 71 13.57 1.15 -3.53
CA ALA A 71 12.62 1.88 -4.38
C ALA A 71 12.96 1.72 -5.88
N THR A 72 13.47 0.55 -6.24
CA THR A 72 13.82 0.14 -7.58
C THR A 72 12.60 -0.35 -8.37
N PRO A 73 12.71 -0.65 -9.68
CA PRO A 73 11.65 -1.35 -10.41
C PRO A 73 11.28 -2.70 -9.78
N ASN A 74 9.98 -3.07 -9.84
CA ASN A 74 9.41 -4.23 -9.13
C ASN A 74 10.16 -5.55 -9.38
N ASN A 75 10.65 -5.77 -10.61
CA ASN A 75 11.38 -6.97 -10.99
C ASN A 75 12.75 -7.12 -10.32
N LEU A 76 13.25 -6.06 -9.67
CA LEU A 76 14.53 -6.07 -8.94
C LEU A 76 14.33 -6.19 -7.41
N HIS A 77 13.10 -6.14 -6.92
CA HIS A 77 12.83 -6.17 -5.48
C HIS A 77 13.32 -7.46 -4.82
N VAL A 78 13.17 -8.60 -5.49
CA VAL A 78 13.60 -9.92 -4.98
C VAL A 78 15.12 -9.96 -4.80
N GLU A 79 15.86 -9.62 -5.86
CA GLU A 79 17.33 -9.62 -5.85
C GLU A 79 17.87 -8.72 -4.73
N HIS A 80 17.42 -7.46 -4.70
CA HIS A 80 17.91 -6.49 -3.73
C HIS A 80 17.44 -6.82 -2.29
N GLY A 81 16.22 -7.34 -2.14
CA GLY A 81 15.71 -7.78 -0.84
C GLY A 81 16.52 -8.95 -0.27
N LEU A 82 16.83 -9.94 -1.10
CA LEU A 82 17.66 -11.08 -0.70
C LEU A 82 19.10 -10.67 -0.34
N GLU A 83 19.67 -9.71 -1.08
CA GLU A 83 21.00 -9.19 -0.75
C GLU A 83 21.01 -8.53 0.64
N CYS A 84 20.01 -7.69 0.95
CA CYS A 84 19.87 -7.10 2.28
C CYS A 84 19.70 -8.17 3.37
N ILE A 85 18.86 -9.20 3.13
CA ILE A 85 18.63 -10.30 4.07
C ILE A 85 19.92 -11.06 4.33
N GLN A 86 20.69 -11.42 3.29
CA GLN A 86 21.98 -12.12 3.44
C GLN A 86 23.02 -11.33 4.24
N LYS A 87 22.93 -10.00 4.21
CA LYS A 87 23.80 -9.10 5.00
C LYS A 87 23.23 -8.79 6.39
N GLY A 88 22.08 -9.35 6.75
CA GLY A 88 21.41 -9.07 8.03
C GLY A 88 20.89 -7.65 8.18
N ILE A 89 20.63 -6.95 7.07
CA ILE A 89 20.20 -5.55 7.05
C ILE A 89 18.69 -5.48 6.87
N PRO A 90 17.93 -4.92 7.83
CA PRO A 90 16.51 -4.66 7.68
C PRO A 90 16.20 -3.81 6.44
N SER A 91 15.13 -4.14 5.72
CA SER A 91 14.76 -3.39 4.52
C SER A 91 13.28 -2.99 4.50
N LEU A 92 13.02 -1.84 3.87
CA LEU A 92 11.70 -1.38 3.45
C LEU A 92 11.66 -1.46 1.92
N ILE A 93 10.91 -2.41 1.38
CA ILE A 93 10.76 -2.64 -0.06
C ILE A 93 9.48 -1.98 -0.55
N GLU A 94 9.57 -1.16 -1.59
CA GLU A 94 8.38 -0.55 -2.18
C GLU A 94 7.38 -1.61 -2.69
N LYS A 95 6.14 -1.19 -2.76
CA LYS A 95 5.05 -2.05 -3.26
C LYS A 95 5.06 -2.13 -4.81
N PRO A 96 4.64 -3.26 -5.39
CA PRO A 96 4.39 -4.54 -4.72
C PRO A 96 5.69 -5.19 -4.23
N LEU A 97 5.62 -6.07 -3.23
CA LEU A 97 6.80 -6.74 -2.67
C LEU A 97 7.67 -7.42 -3.74
N ALA A 98 7.02 -8.01 -4.74
CA ALA A 98 7.64 -8.67 -5.87
C ALA A 98 6.71 -8.61 -7.09
N SER A 99 7.17 -9.12 -8.24
CA SER A 99 6.37 -9.17 -9.47
C SER A 99 5.34 -10.32 -9.47
N SER A 100 5.52 -11.33 -8.61
CA SER A 100 4.60 -12.46 -8.44
C SER A 100 4.52 -12.92 -6.99
N ALA A 101 3.47 -13.68 -6.63
CA ALA A 101 3.35 -14.28 -5.31
C ALA A 101 4.46 -15.30 -5.06
N ASN A 102 4.87 -16.08 -6.06
CA ASN A 102 5.99 -17.02 -5.95
C ASN A 102 7.31 -16.31 -5.59
N ASP A 103 7.58 -15.19 -6.24
CA ASP A 103 8.76 -14.37 -5.95
C ASP A 103 8.68 -13.74 -4.54
N ALA A 104 7.49 -13.27 -4.14
CA ALA A 104 7.27 -12.74 -2.80
C ALA A 104 7.44 -13.80 -1.71
N GLU A 105 7.08 -15.07 -1.98
CA GLU A 105 7.30 -16.19 -1.07
C GLU A 105 8.79 -16.43 -0.82
N ILE A 106 9.64 -16.28 -1.83
CA ILE A 106 11.10 -16.39 -1.69
C ILE A 106 11.62 -15.37 -0.68
N ILE A 107 11.22 -14.09 -0.82
CA ILE A 107 11.62 -13.03 0.12
C ILE A 107 11.06 -13.31 1.52
N SER A 108 9.77 -13.66 1.61
CA SER A 108 9.10 -13.89 2.90
C SER A 108 9.76 -15.02 3.67
N ARG A 109 10.05 -16.14 3.01
CA ARG A 109 10.76 -17.27 3.61
C ARG A 109 12.17 -16.89 4.03
N ALA A 110 12.96 -16.27 3.15
CA ALA A 110 14.32 -15.85 3.44
C ALA A 110 14.37 -14.88 4.64
N ALA A 111 13.46 -13.92 4.72
CA ALA A 111 13.34 -12.99 5.84
C ALA A 111 13.08 -13.72 7.16
N HIS A 112 12.15 -14.68 7.15
CA HIS A 112 11.81 -15.49 8.31
C HIS A 112 12.98 -16.37 8.76
N GLU A 113 13.61 -17.12 7.85
CA GLU A 113 14.72 -18.06 8.14
C GLU A 113 15.96 -17.34 8.68
N ASN A 114 16.22 -16.11 8.23
CA ASN A 114 17.38 -15.33 8.68
C ASN A 114 17.05 -14.37 9.83
N GLY A 115 15.81 -14.27 10.27
CA GLY A 115 15.38 -13.34 11.32
C GLY A 115 15.59 -11.86 10.98
N VAL A 116 15.59 -11.50 9.69
CA VAL A 116 15.79 -10.14 9.21
C VAL A 116 14.45 -9.49 8.90
N ALA A 117 14.20 -8.31 9.45
CA ALA A 117 12.96 -7.58 9.23
C ALA A 117 12.88 -7.03 7.80
N VAL A 118 11.83 -7.43 7.06
CA VAL A 118 11.46 -6.86 5.77
C VAL A 118 10.08 -6.24 5.89
N LEU A 119 9.98 -4.94 5.57
CA LEU A 119 8.74 -4.19 5.51
C LEU A 119 8.36 -3.96 4.05
N VAL A 120 7.05 -3.88 3.78
CA VAL A 120 6.53 -3.55 2.45
C VAL A 120 5.96 -2.13 2.44
N GLY A 121 6.18 -1.40 1.35
CA GLY A 121 5.87 0.01 1.16
C GLY A 121 4.37 0.35 1.03
N HIS A 122 3.48 -0.39 1.71
CA HIS A 122 2.06 -0.06 1.80
C HIS A 122 1.82 1.08 2.80
N HIS A 123 2.28 2.27 2.47
CA HIS A 123 2.28 3.44 3.36
C HIS A 123 0.89 3.82 3.90
N ARG A 124 -0.20 3.50 3.16
CA ARG A 124 -1.57 3.83 3.57
C ARG A 124 -1.98 3.19 4.91
N ARG A 125 -1.43 2.01 5.30
CA ARG A 125 -1.66 1.46 6.66
C ARG A 125 -1.12 2.35 7.79
N HIS A 126 -0.16 3.23 7.48
CA HIS A 126 0.38 4.22 8.40
C HIS A 126 -0.41 5.53 8.42
N ASN A 127 -1.47 5.65 7.63
CA ASN A 127 -2.35 6.81 7.65
C ASN A 127 -3.22 6.79 8.91
N PRO A 128 -3.29 7.90 9.68
CA PRO A 128 -4.12 8.00 10.88
C PRO A 128 -5.61 7.69 10.64
N ILE A 129 -6.13 8.02 9.45
CA ILE A 129 -7.52 7.71 9.05
C ILE A 129 -7.75 6.19 9.08
N ILE A 130 -6.85 5.42 8.49
CA ILE A 130 -6.94 3.95 8.43
C ILE A 130 -6.78 3.34 9.81
N THR A 131 -5.87 3.87 10.62
CA THR A 131 -5.72 3.45 12.02
C THR A 131 -7.00 3.70 12.83
N ALA A 132 -7.66 4.84 12.61
CA ALA A 132 -8.93 5.16 13.27
C ALA A 132 -10.07 4.25 12.77
N ALA A 133 -10.19 4.06 11.46
CA ALA A 133 -11.18 3.16 10.86
C ALA A 133 -11.06 1.73 11.42
N LYS A 134 -9.84 1.18 11.47
CA LYS A 134 -9.60 -0.14 12.08
C LYS A 134 -10.01 -0.18 13.55
N LYS A 135 -9.72 0.86 14.33
CA LYS A 135 -10.11 0.94 15.74
C LYS A 135 -11.62 0.98 15.91
N ILE A 136 -12.33 1.77 15.09
CA ILE A 136 -13.80 1.85 15.10
C ILE A 136 -14.41 0.48 14.83
N VAL A 137 -13.94 -0.21 13.80
CA VAL A 137 -14.38 -1.57 13.47
C VAL A 137 -14.07 -2.54 14.62
N ALA A 138 -12.83 -2.54 15.12
CA ALA A 138 -12.39 -3.47 16.17
C ALA A 138 -13.04 -3.21 17.54
N SER A 139 -13.50 -1.98 17.81
CA SER A 139 -14.20 -1.65 19.07
C SER A 139 -15.64 -2.15 19.12
N GLY A 140 -16.20 -2.61 17.98
CA GLY A 140 -17.61 -2.97 17.86
C GLY A 140 -18.57 -1.76 17.84
N GLU A 141 -18.07 -0.55 17.60
CA GLU A 141 -18.91 0.67 17.60
C GLU A 141 -20.00 0.64 16.52
N ILE A 142 -19.75 -0.07 15.42
CA ILE A 142 -20.74 -0.35 14.37
C ILE A 142 -21.30 -1.78 14.44
N GLY A 143 -20.99 -2.53 15.50
CA GLY A 143 -21.28 -3.96 15.63
C GLY A 143 -20.35 -4.81 14.77
N ASP A 144 -20.79 -6.03 14.46
CA ASP A 144 -20.05 -6.94 13.57
C ASP A 144 -20.20 -6.48 12.13
N VAL A 145 -19.06 -6.20 11.46
CA VAL A 145 -19.09 -5.85 10.04
C VAL A 145 -19.61 -7.03 9.24
N ARG A 146 -20.63 -6.80 8.42
CA ARG A 146 -21.27 -7.83 7.58
C ARG A 146 -20.89 -7.67 6.12
N SER A 147 -20.71 -6.42 5.65
CA SER A 147 -20.41 -6.14 4.27
C SER A 147 -19.64 -4.82 4.13
N PHE A 148 -18.97 -4.65 3.00
CA PHE A 148 -18.43 -3.36 2.60
C PHE A 148 -18.66 -3.12 1.10
N HIS A 149 -18.62 -1.85 0.73
CA HIS A 149 -18.54 -1.39 -0.67
C HIS A 149 -17.39 -0.41 -0.80
N ALA A 150 -16.57 -0.57 -1.84
CA ALA A 150 -15.39 0.26 -2.08
C ALA A 150 -15.27 0.67 -3.55
N ASN A 151 -14.71 1.86 -3.79
CA ASN A 151 -14.43 2.37 -5.12
C ASN A 151 -12.99 2.91 -5.21
N CYS A 152 -12.36 2.61 -6.34
CA CYS A 152 -11.07 3.19 -6.75
C CYS A 152 -11.19 3.64 -8.21
N TRP A 153 -12.02 4.64 -8.48
CA TRP A 153 -12.20 5.20 -9.82
C TRP A 153 -11.38 6.48 -9.95
N LEU A 154 -10.25 6.37 -10.63
CA LEU A 154 -9.29 7.46 -10.81
C LEU A 154 -8.91 7.56 -12.29
N PHE A 155 -9.56 8.49 -13.00
CA PHE A 155 -9.27 8.73 -14.41
C PHE A 155 -7.79 9.08 -14.61
N LYS A 156 -7.12 8.35 -15.51
CA LYS A 156 -5.75 8.63 -15.95
C LYS A 156 -5.79 9.21 -17.37
N PRO A 157 -5.21 10.39 -17.59
CA PRO A 157 -5.14 10.96 -18.94
C PRO A 157 -4.17 10.18 -19.83
N ASP A 158 -4.27 10.37 -21.15
CA ASP A 158 -3.47 9.62 -22.11
C ASP A 158 -1.97 9.90 -21.94
N GLU A 159 -1.60 11.13 -21.57
CA GLU A 159 -0.21 11.53 -21.29
C GLU A 159 0.44 10.67 -20.20
N TYR A 160 -0.32 10.16 -19.23
CA TYR A 160 0.18 9.23 -18.23
C TYR A 160 0.75 7.95 -18.87
N PHE A 161 0.14 7.47 -19.92
CA PHE A 161 0.58 6.25 -20.63
C PHE A 161 1.72 6.56 -21.59
N ASP A 162 1.73 7.74 -22.21
CA ASP A 162 2.78 8.19 -23.14
C ASP A 162 4.13 8.38 -22.45
N GLU A 163 4.14 8.78 -21.18
CA GLU A 163 5.38 8.93 -20.41
C GLU A 163 6.17 7.63 -20.24
N SER A 164 5.49 6.45 -20.29
CA SER A 164 6.18 5.19 -20.05
C SER A 164 5.40 3.99 -20.59
N ILE A 165 5.97 3.34 -21.62
CA ILE A 165 5.35 2.25 -22.36
C ILE A 165 4.93 1.06 -21.50
N TRP A 166 5.63 0.77 -20.38
CA TRP A 166 5.27 -0.33 -19.50
C TRP A 166 3.86 -0.19 -18.92
N ARG A 167 3.36 1.05 -18.77
CA ARG A 167 2.01 1.34 -18.25
C ARG A 167 0.88 0.83 -19.16
N THR A 168 1.19 0.48 -20.41
CA THR A 168 0.23 -0.07 -21.38
C THR A 168 0.27 -1.60 -21.44
N LYS A 169 1.18 -2.25 -20.72
CA LYS A 169 1.43 -3.68 -20.80
C LYS A 169 0.55 -4.49 -19.84
N LYS A 170 0.38 -5.79 -20.14
CA LYS A 170 -0.32 -6.75 -19.27
C LYS A 170 0.26 -6.67 -17.84
N GLY A 171 -0.60 -6.58 -16.84
CA GLY A 171 -0.21 -6.47 -15.44
C GLY A 171 0.13 -5.05 -14.95
N ALA A 172 -0.03 -4.02 -15.80
CA ALA A 172 0.15 -2.62 -15.42
C ALA A 172 -1.18 -1.85 -15.33
N GLY A 173 -2.30 -2.56 -15.31
CA GLY A 173 -3.64 -1.98 -15.21
C GLY A 173 -3.99 -1.52 -13.79
N PRO A 174 -5.18 -0.94 -13.63
CA PRO A 174 -5.63 -0.37 -12.36
C PRO A 174 -5.72 -1.41 -11.22
N VAL A 175 -5.87 -2.71 -11.52
CA VAL A 175 -5.82 -3.77 -10.50
C VAL A 175 -4.45 -3.81 -9.83
N SER A 176 -3.36 -3.88 -10.59
CA SER A 176 -2.01 -3.97 -10.03
C SER A 176 -1.48 -2.64 -9.50
N VAL A 177 -1.82 -1.52 -10.14
CA VAL A 177 -1.21 -0.22 -9.80
C VAL A 177 -1.97 0.49 -8.67
N ASN A 178 -3.31 0.44 -8.68
CA ASN A 178 -4.17 1.14 -7.74
C ASN A 178 -4.78 0.18 -6.70
N LEU A 179 -5.50 -0.86 -7.16
CA LEU A 179 -6.25 -1.77 -6.28
C LEU A 179 -5.36 -2.50 -5.27
N VAL A 180 -4.07 -2.67 -5.56
CA VAL A 180 -3.08 -3.24 -4.64
C VAL A 180 -3.07 -2.55 -3.27
N HIS A 181 -3.32 -1.26 -3.22
CA HIS A 181 -3.43 -0.50 -1.98
C HIS A 181 -4.75 -0.74 -1.26
N ASP A 182 -5.85 -0.81 -2.02
CA ASP A 182 -7.18 -0.98 -1.44
C ASP A 182 -7.36 -2.40 -0.88
N ILE A 183 -6.85 -3.42 -1.59
CA ILE A 183 -6.83 -4.81 -1.08
C ILE A 183 -6.04 -4.89 0.23
N ASP A 184 -4.88 -4.23 0.30
CA ASP A 184 -4.08 -4.17 1.53
C ASP A 184 -4.87 -3.55 2.70
N LEU A 185 -5.58 -2.45 2.46
CA LEU A 185 -6.39 -1.78 3.48
C LEU A 185 -7.61 -2.61 3.90
N LEU A 186 -8.31 -3.24 2.94
CA LEU A 186 -9.46 -4.10 3.24
C LEU A 186 -9.03 -5.33 4.05
N ARG A 187 -7.90 -5.97 3.71
CA ARG A 187 -7.33 -7.04 4.51
C ARG A 187 -6.98 -6.56 5.92
N TYR A 188 -6.38 -5.40 6.05
CA TYR A 188 -6.02 -4.83 7.35
C TYR A 188 -7.23 -4.55 8.24
N ILE A 189 -8.36 -4.13 7.67
CA ILE A 189 -9.58 -3.78 8.42
C ILE A 189 -10.46 -4.99 8.67
N CYS A 190 -10.69 -5.82 7.64
CA CYS A 190 -11.71 -6.88 7.64
C CYS A 190 -11.17 -8.29 7.95
N GLY A 191 -9.86 -8.53 7.88
CA GLY A 191 -9.25 -9.87 8.03
C GLY A 191 -8.74 -10.44 6.73
N GLU A 192 -8.50 -11.76 6.67
CA GLU A 192 -7.90 -12.39 5.49
C GLU A 192 -8.95 -12.73 4.42
N VAL A 193 -8.60 -12.47 3.16
CA VAL A 193 -9.43 -12.85 2.01
C VAL A 193 -9.29 -14.36 1.76
N VAL A 194 -10.41 -15.08 1.71
CA VAL A 194 -10.44 -16.52 1.45
C VAL A 194 -10.88 -16.87 0.05
N SER A 195 -11.63 -15.99 -0.63
CA SER A 195 -11.96 -16.17 -2.04
C SER A 195 -12.31 -14.86 -2.73
N VAL A 196 -12.11 -14.85 -4.04
CA VAL A 196 -12.43 -13.73 -4.92
C VAL A 196 -13.25 -14.20 -6.12
N GLN A 197 -14.14 -13.33 -6.59
CA GLN A 197 -14.79 -13.46 -7.89
C GLN A 197 -14.68 -12.10 -8.61
N ALA A 198 -14.14 -12.09 -9.82
CA ALA A 198 -13.83 -10.86 -10.53
C ALA A 198 -14.24 -10.91 -11.99
N GLN A 199 -14.50 -9.72 -12.53
CA GLN A 199 -14.63 -9.49 -13.96
C GLN A 199 -13.82 -8.26 -14.34
N THR A 200 -13.16 -8.31 -15.49
CA THR A 200 -12.38 -7.21 -16.05
C THR A 200 -12.89 -6.81 -17.42
N ILE A 201 -12.69 -5.56 -17.78
CA ILE A 201 -12.99 -5.05 -19.12
C ILE A 201 -11.69 -4.62 -19.78
N LYS A 202 -11.46 -5.10 -21.02
CA LYS A 202 -10.29 -4.75 -21.82
C LYS A 202 -10.21 -3.25 -22.07
N SER A 203 -8.99 -2.77 -22.21
CA SER A 203 -8.73 -1.36 -22.45
C SER A 203 -9.39 -0.84 -23.71
N ARG A 204 -10.14 0.25 -23.58
CA ARG A 204 -10.69 1.02 -24.72
C ARG A 204 -9.61 1.84 -25.43
N ARG A 205 -8.46 2.06 -24.78
CA ARG A 205 -7.28 2.71 -25.36
C ARG A 205 -6.46 1.77 -26.24
N GLY A 206 -6.83 0.47 -26.32
CA GLY A 206 -6.09 -0.55 -27.06
C GLY A 206 -4.82 -1.05 -26.34
N HIS A 207 -4.72 -0.80 -25.05
CA HIS A 207 -3.62 -1.32 -24.21
C HIS A 207 -3.80 -2.82 -23.91
N GLU A 208 -2.74 -3.49 -23.46
CA GLU A 208 -2.77 -4.91 -23.11
C GLU A 208 -3.40 -5.19 -21.73
N ASN A 209 -3.56 -4.15 -20.92
CA ASN A 209 -4.15 -4.22 -19.57
C ASN A 209 -5.67 -3.99 -19.59
N GLU A 210 -6.28 -4.15 -18.42
CA GLU A 210 -7.69 -3.82 -18.20
C GLU A 210 -7.87 -2.33 -17.90
N ASP A 211 -9.06 -1.78 -18.24
CA ASP A 211 -9.49 -0.43 -17.84
C ASP A 211 -10.36 -0.44 -16.59
N VAL A 212 -11.05 -1.55 -16.35
CA VAL A 212 -12.02 -1.71 -15.26
C VAL A 212 -11.93 -3.11 -14.69
N ALA A 213 -12.02 -3.21 -13.38
CA ALA A 213 -12.33 -4.46 -12.69
C ALA A 213 -13.42 -4.25 -11.65
N SER A 214 -14.29 -5.26 -11.50
CA SER A 214 -15.26 -5.37 -10.41
C SER A 214 -15.02 -6.69 -9.69
N VAL A 215 -14.87 -6.63 -8.37
CA VAL A 215 -14.42 -7.74 -7.56
C VAL A 215 -15.35 -7.95 -6.37
N LEU A 216 -15.79 -9.17 -6.17
CA LEU A 216 -16.42 -9.67 -4.95
C LEU A 216 -15.35 -10.37 -4.10
N LEU A 217 -15.23 -9.97 -2.84
CA LEU A 217 -14.28 -10.52 -1.87
C LEU A 217 -15.02 -11.20 -0.73
N LYS A 218 -14.60 -12.41 -0.34
CA LYS A 218 -15.03 -13.07 0.88
C LYS A 218 -13.85 -13.19 1.84
N PHE A 219 -14.11 -12.88 3.11
CA PHE A 219 -13.12 -12.91 4.20
C PHE A 219 -13.35 -14.10 5.13
N ASP A 220 -12.33 -14.50 5.86
CA ASP A 220 -12.37 -15.53 6.91
C ASP A 220 -13.29 -15.15 8.08
N SER A 221 -13.51 -13.85 8.28
CA SER A 221 -14.42 -13.25 9.26
C SER A 221 -15.91 -13.27 8.84
N ASP A 222 -16.29 -14.03 7.79
CA ASP A 222 -17.63 -14.05 7.18
C ASP A 222 -18.12 -12.69 6.62
N ILE A 223 -17.21 -11.75 6.40
CA ILE A 223 -17.48 -10.52 5.68
C ILE A 223 -17.49 -10.81 4.17
N VAL A 224 -18.46 -10.25 3.47
CA VAL A 224 -18.52 -10.23 2.00
C VAL A 224 -18.63 -8.79 1.53
N GLY A 225 -17.83 -8.40 0.54
CA GLY A 225 -17.89 -7.03 0.04
C GLY A 225 -17.44 -6.92 -1.40
N THR A 226 -17.69 -5.77 -1.98
CA THR A 226 -17.37 -5.46 -3.37
C THR A 226 -16.44 -4.28 -3.49
N ILE A 227 -15.53 -4.35 -4.46
CA ILE A 227 -14.72 -3.21 -4.88
C ILE A 227 -14.68 -3.09 -6.39
N SER A 228 -14.78 -1.87 -6.89
CA SER A 228 -14.61 -1.56 -8.31
C SER A 228 -13.43 -0.62 -8.50
N VAL A 229 -12.58 -0.92 -9.48
CA VAL A 229 -11.44 -0.09 -9.85
C VAL A 229 -11.50 0.28 -11.34
N SER A 230 -11.12 1.51 -11.66
CA SER A 230 -11.02 1.97 -13.06
C SER A 230 -10.06 3.14 -13.19
N ASP A 231 -9.36 3.19 -14.31
CA ASP A 231 -8.56 4.35 -14.72
C ASP A 231 -9.18 5.13 -15.91
N THR A 232 -10.40 4.77 -16.30
CA THR A 232 -11.17 5.42 -17.38
C THR A 232 -12.43 6.14 -16.90
N ILE A 233 -12.79 6.00 -15.62
CA ILE A 233 -13.99 6.63 -15.06
C ILE A 233 -13.61 7.93 -14.34
N VAL A 234 -14.22 9.04 -14.76
CA VAL A 234 -14.16 10.31 -14.04
C VAL A 234 -15.13 10.26 -12.87
N SER A 235 -14.62 10.34 -11.65
CA SER A 235 -15.43 10.27 -10.44
C SER A 235 -14.73 10.96 -9.25
N PRO A 236 -15.44 11.24 -8.15
CA PRO A 236 -14.83 11.73 -6.91
C PRO A 236 -14.38 10.58 -5.99
N TRP A 237 -14.59 9.30 -6.34
CA TRP A 237 -14.52 8.16 -5.42
C TRP A 237 -13.25 7.34 -5.63
N SER A 238 -12.13 7.84 -5.14
CA SER A 238 -10.90 7.08 -4.94
C SER A 238 -10.19 7.57 -3.67
N TRP A 239 -9.30 6.78 -3.12
CA TRP A 239 -8.49 7.20 -1.97
C TRP A 239 -7.69 8.46 -2.27
N GLU A 240 -7.10 8.54 -3.46
CA GLU A 240 -6.29 9.67 -3.92
C GLU A 240 -7.06 10.99 -3.86
N LEU A 241 -8.35 10.99 -4.23
CA LEU A 241 -9.18 12.18 -4.27
C LEU A 241 -9.86 12.48 -2.93
N THR A 242 -10.12 11.47 -2.10
CA THR A 242 -10.93 11.64 -0.88
C THR A 242 -10.10 11.81 0.39
N ALA A 243 -8.94 11.13 0.49
CA ALA A 243 -8.16 11.09 1.73
C ALA A 243 -7.28 12.34 1.98
N LYS A 244 -7.12 13.21 0.98
CA LYS A 244 -6.26 14.42 1.06
C LYS A 244 -4.80 14.09 1.45
N GLU A 245 -4.35 12.88 1.11
CA GLU A 245 -3.04 12.38 1.48
C GLU A 245 -1.92 12.99 0.63
N ASN A 246 -2.17 13.15 -0.66
CA ASN A 246 -1.23 13.72 -1.62
C ASN A 246 -1.81 15.04 -2.19
N PRO A 247 -1.16 16.20 -1.95
CA PRO A 247 -1.65 17.50 -2.40
C PRO A 247 -1.64 17.68 -3.93
N ALA A 248 -1.01 16.77 -4.68
CA ALA A 248 -1.07 16.78 -6.16
C ALA A 248 -2.47 16.46 -6.69
N TYR A 249 -3.32 15.77 -5.92
CA TYR A 249 -4.69 15.46 -6.31
C TYR A 249 -5.66 16.50 -5.75
N PRO A 250 -6.59 17.03 -6.58
CA PRO A 250 -7.63 17.94 -6.10
C PRO A 250 -8.59 17.18 -5.16
N PRO A 251 -8.72 17.60 -3.88
CA PRO A 251 -9.49 16.84 -2.91
C PRO A 251 -11.00 17.01 -3.10
N THR A 252 -11.74 15.92 -2.86
CA THR A 252 -13.21 15.93 -2.74
C THR A 252 -13.63 15.72 -1.29
N SER A 253 -14.93 15.90 -1.01
CA SER A 253 -15.52 15.66 0.33
C SER A 253 -16.25 14.32 0.41
N GLU A 254 -16.05 13.45 -0.57
CA GLU A 254 -16.66 12.13 -0.64
C GLU A 254 -15.89 11.08 0.17
N SER A 255 -16.48 9.89 0.30
CA SER A 255 -15.84 8.70 0.83
C SER A 255 -15.78 7.60 -0.23
N CYS A 256 -14.73 6.80 -0.20
CA CYS A 256 -14.51 5.73 -1.17
C CYS A 256 -14.69 4.33 -0.58
N TYR A 257 -14.75 4.18 0.75
CA TYR A 257 -15.08 2.93 1.42
C TYR A 257 -16.28 3.10 2.35
N LEU A 258 -17.22 2.16 2.29
CA LEU A 258 -18.40 2.08 3.15
C LEU A 258 -18.42 0.71 3.82
N PHE A 259 -18.35 0.68 5.15
CA PHE A 259 -18.42 -0.55 5.95
C PHE A 259 -19.78 -0.62 6.64
N GLY A 260 -20.51 -1.70 6.42
CA GLY A 260 -21.81 -1.96 7.05
C GLY A 260 -21.70 -3.00 8.15
N GLY A 261 -21.95 -2.60 9.37
CA GLY A 261 -22.10 -3.48 10.52
C GLY A 261 -23.56 -3.67 10.90
N ASP A 262 -23.83 -4.60 11.83
CA ASP A 262 -25.18 -4.92 12.26
C ASP A 262 -25.76 -3.90 13.28
N HIS A 263 -24.94 -2.95 13.79
CA HIS A 263 -25.33 -1.86 14.68
C HIS A 263 -25.13 -0.47 14.07
N GLY A 264 -24.44 -0.37 12.96
CA GLY A 264 -24.18 0.90 12.29
C GLY A 264 -23.32 0.72 11.05
N SER A 265 -22.95 1.83 10.42
CA SER A 265 -22.04 1.83 9.28
C SER A 265 -20.98 2.93 9.42
N LEU A 266 -19.87 2.76 8.73
CA LEU A 266 -18.75 3.68 8.71
C LEU A 266 -18.39 4.05 7.28
N SER A 267 -18.28 5.34 6.99
CA SER A 267 -17.69 5.83 5.74
C SER A 267 -16.23 6.27 5.96
N VAL A 268 -15.36 5.97 5.00
CA VAL A 268 -13.93 6.27 5.04
C VAL A 268 -13.52 6.89 3.71
N PRO A 269 -12.77 7.99 3.72
CA PRO A 269 -11.92 8.52 4.79
C PRO A 269 -12.56 9.55 5.74
N ASP A 270 -13.80 9.96 5.55
CA ASP A 270 -14.40 11.02 6.35
C ASP A 270 -14.72 10.61 7.80
N LEU A 271 -14.66 9.30 8.12
CA LEU A 271 -14.89 8.69 9.43
C LEU A 271 -16.26 9.05 10.03
N THR A 272 -17.29 9.08 9.19
CA THR A 272 -18.67 9.27 9.64
C THR A 272 -19.28 7.92 9.99
N ILE A 273 -19.81 7.83 11.21
CA ILE A 273 -20.56 6.68 11.71
C ILE A 273 -22.04 6.99 11.66
N TRP A 274 -22.82 6.08 11.12
CA TRP A 274 -24.27 6.14 11.00
C TRP A 274 -24.90 5.03 11.83
N LYS A 275 -25.82 5.35 12.74
CA LYS A 275 -26.52 4.36 13.56
C LYS A 275 -27.87 4.88 14.07
N ASN A 276 -28.76 3.95 14.45
CA ASN A 276 -29.93 4.30 15.25
C ASN A 276 -29.46 4.56 16.70
N ASN A 277 -30.07 5.53 17.40
CA ASN A 277 -29.70 5.88 18.78
C ASN A 277 -30.21 4.88 19.81
N ASP A 278 -31.51 4.60 19.81
CA ASP A 278 -32.16 3.83 20.89
C ASP A 278 -32.51 2.41 20.41
N LYS A 279 -33.27 2.30 19.34
CA LYS A 279 -33.79 1.05 18.82
C LYS A 279 -33.41 0.86 17.36
N ARG A 280 -32.87 -0.32 17.01
CA ARG A 280 -32.63 -0.64 15.63
C ARG A 280 -33.92 -0.98 14.90
N GLY A 281 -34.13 -0.35 13.76
CA GLY A 281 -35.29 -0.63 12.94
C GLY A 281 -35.36 0.27 11.71
N TRP A 282 -36.00 -0.21 10.67
CA TRP A 282 -36.12 0.51 9.41
C TRP A 282 -37.04 1.75 9.46
N TRP A 283 -37.85 1.88 10.53
CA TRP A 283 -38.69 3.05 10.79
C TRP A 283 -38.03 4.05 11.75
N GLU A 284 -36.89 3.68 12.32
CA GLU A 284 -36.18 4.50 13.29
C GLU A 284 -35.25 5.48 12.60
N PRO A 285 -35.09 6.71 13.10
CA PRO A 285 -34.14 7.67 12.55
C PRO A 285 -32.72 7.11 12.61
N ILE A 286 -31.94 7.46 11.59
CA ILE A 286 -30.50 7.18 11.55
C ILE A 286 -29.77 8.50 11.76
N ASP A 287 -28.94 8.56 12.81
CA ASP A 287 -28.08 9.70 13.11
C ASP A 287 -26.65 9.45 12.65
N SER A 288 -25.92 10.53 12.47
CA SER A 288 -24.52 10.46 12.07
C SER A 288 -23.61 11.21 13.04
N ALA A 289 -22.45 10.64 13.31
CA ALA A 289 -21.39 11.29 14.07
C ALA A 289 -20.05 11.15 13.32
N LYS A 290 -19.30 12.24 13.26
CA LYS A 290 -18.01 12.27 12.59
C LYS A 290 -16.88 12.22 13.61
N HIS A 291 -15.97 11.26 13.45
CA HIS A 291 -14.74 11.19 14.21
C HIS A 291 -13.71 12.18 13.68
N SER A 292 -13.23 13.07 14.55
CA SER A 292 -12.14 13.98 14.22
C SER A 292 -10.80 13.37 14.61
N ILE A 293 -9.85 13.41 13.70
CA ILE A 293 -8.48 12.94 13.93
C ILE A 293 -7.45 13.99 13.47
N ILE A 294 -6.26 13.91 14.05
CA ILE A 294 -5.10 14.68 13.56
C ILE A 294 -4.47 13.88 12.44
N THR A 295 -4.37 14.46 11.27
CA THR A 295 -3.70 13.85 10.11
C THR A 295 -2.21 14.14 10.15
N THR A 296 -1.41 13.16 9.74
CA THR A 296 0.04 13.26 9.55
C THR A 296 0.41 12.58 8.25
N ASP A 297 1.58 12.91 7.69
CA ASP A 297 2.07 12.28 6.47
C ASP A 297 2.31 10.77 6.71
N PRO A 298 1.64 9.87 6.01
CA PRO A 298 1.78 8.43 6.21
C PRO A 298 3.16 7.90 5.84
N LEU A 299 3.88 8.53 4.90
CA LEU A 299 5.27 8.17 4.59
C LEU A 299 6.20 8.53 5.75
N MET A 300 6.01 9.67 6.42
CA MET A 300 6.77 10.00 7.63
C MET A 300 6.49 8.97 8.74
N ASN A 301 5.22 8.61 8.95
CA ASN A 301 4.85 7.59 9.92
C ASN A 301 5.46 6.22 9.58
N GLN A 302 5.54 5.87 8.29
CA GLN A 302 6.19 4.64 7.81
C GLN A 302 7.69 4.64 8.12
N ILE A 303 8.41 5.73 7.84
CA ILE A 303 9.84 5.87 8.17
C ILE A 303 10.07 5.79 9.67
N ASP A 304 9.24 6.44 10.48
CA ASP A 304 9.34 6.38 11.95
C ASP A 304 9.06 4.97 12.48
N HIS A 305 8.10 4.26 11.86
CA HIS A 305 7.83 2.86 12.16
C HIS A 305 9.02 1.97 11.77
N PHE A 306 9.57 2.14 10.57
CA PHE A 306 10.77 1.40 10.12
C PHE A 306 11.94 1.61 11.08
N CYS A 307 12.20 2.84 11.51
CA CYS A 307 13.19 3.12 12.55
C CYS A 307 12.91 2.38 13.86
N SER A 308 11.65 2.22 14.23
CA SER A 308 11.25 1.51 15.45
C SER A 308 11.46 -0.01 15.29
N VAL A 309 11.22 -0.56 14.11
CA VAL A 309 11.49 -1.96 13.78
C VAL A 309 12.99 -2.25 13.81
N ILE A 310 13.81 -1.43 13.17
CA ILE A 310 15.28 -1.55 13.19
C ILE A 310 15.83 -1.57 14.64
N LYS A 311 15.22 -0.79 15.53
CA LYS A 311 15.60 -0.75 16.95
C LYS A 311 15.05 -1.92 17.78
N GLY A 312 14.29 -2.83 17.19
CA GLY A 312 13.63 -3.94 17.88
C GLY A 312 12.47 -3.53 18.81
N ASN A 313 11.95 -2.30 18.68
CA ASN A 313 10.88 -1.77 19.53
C ASN A 313 9.48 -2.20 19.08
N LYS A 314 9.31 -2.53 17.81
CA LYS A 314 8.04 -2.93 17.20
C LYS A 314 8.28 -3.98 16.13
N PRO A 315 7.33 -4.91 15.91
CA PRO A 315 7.34 -5.76 14.72
C PRO A 315 6.96 -4.95 13.46
N PRO A 316 7.30 -5.43 12.26
CA PRO A 316 6.79 -4.87 11.01
C PRO A 316 5.25 -4.81 10.99
N LEU A 317 4.67 -3.66 10.69
CA LEU A 317 3.22 -3.52 10.51
C LEU A 317 2.77 -4.20 9.20
N ILE A 318 3.58 -4.12 8.18
CA ILE A 318 3.41 -4.81 6.91
C ILE A 318 4.70 -5.58 6.65
N SER A 319 4.74 -6.85 7.07
CA SER A 319 5.87 -7.75 6.84
C SER A 319 5.91 -8.24 5.39
N ALA A 320 6.99 -8.95 5.01
CA ALA A 320 7.05 -9.63 3.72
C ALA A 320 5.90 -10.65 3.56
N GLU A 321 5.49 -11.34 4.64
CA GLU A 321 4.33 -12.24 4.62
C GLU A 321 3.03 -11.50 4.27
N GLU A 322 2.81 -10.31 4.86
CA GLU A 322 1.67 -9.46 4.52
C GLU A 322 1.67 -9.03 3.04
N GLY A 323 2.84 -8.69 2.51
CA GLY A 323 3.02 -8.39 1.09
C GLY A 323 2.73 -9.58 0.19
N LEU A 324 3.16 -10.79 0.57
CA LEU A 324 2.85 -12.04 -0.11
C LEU A 324 1.34 -12.29 -0.15
N LYS A 325 0.67 -12.22 1.00
CA LYS A 325 -0.79 -12.39 1.09
C LYS A 325 -1.55 -11.40 0.21
N ASN A 326 -1.07 -10.16 0.13
CA ASN A 326 -1.66 -9.15 -0.73
C ASN A 326 -1.52 -9.50 -2.22
N LEU A 327 -0.35 -9.96 -2.64
CA LEU A 327 -0.10 -10.41 -4.02
C LEU A 327 -0.96 -11.63 -4.40
N LYS A 328 -1.12 -12.61 -3.49
CA LYS A 328 -2.00 -13.77 -3.72
C LYS A 328 -3.44 -13.35 -4.03
N VAL A 329 -3.95 -12.32 -3.34
CA VAL A 329 -5.30 -11.80 -3.64
C VAL A 329 -5.34 -11.14 -5.01
N LEU A 330 -4.33 -10.35 -5.39
CA LEU A 330 -4.28 -9.73 -6.72
C LEU A 330 -4.19 -10.75 -7.85
N GLU A 331 -3.34 -11.78 -7.70
CA GLU A 331 -3.27 -12.88 -8.66
C GLU A 331 -4.61 -13.62 -8.76
N GLY A 332 -5.25 -13.90 -7.62
CA GLY A 332 -6.58 -14.50 -7.56
C GLY A 332 -7.65 -13.68 -8.28
N ILE A 333 -7.55 -12.35 -8.28
CA ILE A 333 -8.44 -11.46 -9.04
C ILE A 333 -8.26 -11.69 -10.55
N TYR A 334 -7.02 -11.77 -11.04
CA TYR A 334 -6.76 -12.01 -12.45
C TYR A 334 -7.18 -13.44 -12.87
N GLU A 335 -6.86 -14.46 -12.09
CA GLU A 335 -7.26 -15.85 -12.33
C GLU A 335 -8.79 -16.01 -12.38
N SER A 336 -9.49 -15.37 -11.44
CA SER A 336 -10.96 -15.37 -11.43
C SER A 336 -11.54 -14.66 -12.65
N ALA A 337 -10.97 -13.52 -13.04
CA ALA A 337 -11.44 -12.78 -14.20
C ALA A 337 -11.19 -13.52 -15.53
N GLU A 338 -10.11 -14.30 -15.62
CA GLU A 338 -9.75 -15.07 -16.82
C GLU A 338 -10.60 -16.36 -16.92
N SER A 339 -10.80 -17.07 -15.80
CA SER A 339 -11.59 -18.31 -15.76
C SER A 339 -13.10 -18.09 -15.72
N GLY A 340 -13.57 -16.95 -15.22
CA GLY A 340 -14.98 -16.68 -14.91
C GLY A 340 -15.48 -17.35 -13.63
N GLU A 341 -14.60 -18.05 -12.91
CA GLU A 341 -14.94 -18.84 -11.71
C GLU A 341 -14.47 -18.13 -10.43
N THR A 342 -15.02 -18.57 -9.29
CA THR A 342 -14.53 -18.13 -7.97
C THR A 342 -13.16 -18.74 -7.70
N PHE A 343 -12.17 -17.91 -7.42
CA PHE A 343 -10.82 -18.34 -7.04
C PHE A 343 -10.68 -18.38 -5.51
N LYS A 344 -10.17 -19.50 -4.97
CA LYS A 344 -9.86 -19.62 -3.53
C LYS A 344 -8.43 -19.19 -3.28
N ILE A 345 -8.24 -18.30 -2.31
CA ILE A 345 -6.91 -17.87 -1.87
C ILE A 345 -6.33 -18.93 -0.92
N THR A 346 -5.12 -19.41 -1.25
CA THR A 346 -4.39 -20.45 -0.49
C THR A 346 -3.07 -19.97 0.07
#